data_aaef49f0cbcc6c30f32128b4b81dd396
#
_entry.id   aaef49f0cbcc6c30f32128b4b81dd396
#
_cell.length_a   1.000
_cell.length_b   1.000
_cell.length_c   1.000
_cell.angle_alpha   90.00
_cell.angle_beta   90.00
_cell.angle_gamma   90.00
#
_symmetry.space_group_name_H-M   'P 1'
#
loop_
_entity.id
_entity.type
_entity.pdbx_description
1 polymer ?
#
loop_
_entity_poly.entity_id
_entity_poly.type
_entity_poly.pdbx_seq_one_letter_code
_entity_poly.pdbx_strand_id
1 'polypeptide(L)'
;EIHPGAVIGRRVFIDHGRGVVIGETAEIGDDSTLYHGVTLGGTSWSKGKRHPTLGRGVVIGAGAKILGPVTVHDGAKIGSNAVVVKDVPAGATAVGIPARLVENTVQDTVFRAYGISDDMNDPMVKTLYALIEHVNSLDKKINEKNQTAGKKRQELVAEKTGGSGGANS
;
A
#
# COMPACT_ATOMS: atom_id res chain seq x y z
N GLU A 1 -18.59 -8.83 19.54
CA GLU A 1 -18.09 -8.92 20.92
C GLU A 1 -17.38 -7.63 21.31
N ILE A 2 -17.69 -7.08 22.46
CA ILE A 2 -16.98 -5.95 23.07
C ILE A 2 -16.55 -6.40 24.46
N HIS A 3 -15.24 -6.44 24.70
CA HIS A 3 -14.74 -6.85 26.01
C HIS A 3 -15.08 -5.78 27.06
N PRO A 4 -15.52 -6.16 28.28
CA PRO A 4 -15.92 -5.19 29.33
C PRO A 4 -14.80 -4.22 29.75
N GLY A 5 -13.54 -4.59 29.55
CA GLY A 5 -12.37 -3.74 29.86
C GLY A 5 -12.06 -2.69 28.79
N ALA A 6 -12.72 -2.73 27.63
CA ALA A 6 -12.50 -1.74 26.58
C ALA A 6 -13.00 -0.35 27.00
N VAL A 7 -12.25 0.69 26.63
CA VAL A 7 -12.63 2.08 26.89
C VAL A 7 -13.21 2.66 25.59
N ILE A 8 -14.48 3.08 25.66
CA ILE A 8 -15.18 3.63 24.49
C ILE A 8 -15.60 5.07 24.82
N GLY A 9 -15.17 5.99 23.96
CA GLY A 9 -15.48 7.41 24.05
C GLY A 9 -16.96 7.73 23.77
N ARG A 10 -17.24 9.01 23.67
CA ARG A 10 -18.60 9.52 23.43
C ARG A 10 -18.89 9.55 21.92
N ARG A 11 -20.14 9.37 21.57
CA ARG A 11 -20.64 9.48 20.19
C ARG A 11 -19.90 8.55 19.20
N VAL A 12 -19.39 7.43 19.70
CA VAL A 12 -18.83 6.38 18.85
C VAL A 12 -20.00 5.71 18.14
N PHE A 13 -19.91 5.67 16.80
CA PHE A 13 -20.91 5.04 15.95
C PHE A 13 -20.41 3.69 15.43
N ILE A 14 -21.18 2.64 15.63
CA ILE A 14 -20.88 1.31 15.09
C ILE A 14 -21.98 0.97 14.08
N ASP A 15 -21.62 1.06 12.80
CA ASP A 15 -22.56 0.77 11.72
C ASP A 15 -22.54 -0.71 11.39
N HIS A 16 -23.73 -1.33 11.40
CA HIS A 16 -23.88 -2.77 11.17
C HIS A 16 -22.93 -3.62 12.07
N GLY A 17 -23.04 -3.50 13.38
CA GLY A 17 -22.10 -4.05 14.37
C GLY A 17 -21.81 -5.57 14.30
N ARG A 18 -22.30 -6.28 13.28
CA ARG A 18 -22.07 -7.70 13.10
C ARG A 18 -20.59 -8.00 12.86
N GLY A 19 -20.04 -8.96 13.63
CA GLY A 19 -18.66 -9.38 13.49
C GLY A 19 -17.63 -8.38 14.03
N VAL A 20 -18.07 -7.31 14.69
CA VAL A 20 -17.16 -6.39 15.38
C VAL A 20 -16.61 -7.07 16.62
N VAL A 21 -15.27 -7.00 16.79
CA VAL A 21 -14.56 -7.52 17.96
C VAL A 21 -13.67 -6.42 18.52
N ILE A 22 -13.90 -6.04 19.77
CA ILE A 22 -13.14 -5.03 20.50
C ILE A 22 -12.50 -5.69 21.73
N GLY A 23 -11.16 -5.76 21.73
CA GLY A 23 -10.40 -6.44 22.76
C GLY A 23 -10.28 -5.65 24.07
N GLU A 24 -9.86 -6.35 25.13
CA GLU A 24 -9.85 -5.89 26.52
C GLU A 24 -9.20 -4.52 26.76
N THR A 25 -8.04 -4.26 26.18
CA THR A 25 -7.28 -3.02 26.40
C THR A 25 -7.40 -2.05 25.23
N ALA A 26 -8.41 -2.23 24.35
CA ALA A 26 -8.70 -1.29 23.30
C ALA A 26 -9.26 0.02 23.85
N GLU A 27 -8.86 1.12 23.22
CA GLU A 27 -9.36 2.44 23.54
C GLU A 27 -9.89 3.09 22.25
N ILE A 28 -11.07 3.69 22.31
CA ILE A 28 -11.71 4.35 21.17
C ILE A 28 -12.05 5.78 21.57
N GLY A 29 -11.47 6.75 20.88
CA GLY A 29 -11.73 8.16 21.09
C GLY A 29 -13.11 8.59 20.62
N ASP A 30 -13.53 9.77 21.10
CA ASP A 30 -14.82 10.37 20.78
C ASP A 30 -15.05 10.51 19.27
N ASP A 31 -16.31 10.49 18.84
CA ASP A 31 -16.76 10.78 17.47
C ASP A 31 -16.23 9.78 16.41
N SER A 32 -15.69 8.64 16.82
CA SER A 32 -15.15 7.63 15.90
C SER A 32 -16.26 6.75 15.31
N THR A 33 -16.02 6.25 14.11
CA THR A 33 -16.96 5.37 13.37
C THR A 33 -16.29 4.04 13.05
N LEU A 34 -16.93 2.94 13.40
CA LEU A 34 -16.51 1.59 13.07
C LEU A 34 -17.59 0.91 12.23
N TYR A 35 -17.18 0.25 11.15
CA TYR A 35 -18.08 -0.56 10.34
C TYR A 35 -18.06 -2.04 10.75
N HIS A 36 -18.95 -2.83 10.16
CA HIS A 36 -19.07 -4.27 10.47
C HIS A 36 -17.76 -5.02 10.26
N GLY A 37 -17.59 -6.12 11.00
CA GLY A 37 -16.45 -7.02 10.86
C GLY A 37 -15.10 -6.42 11.29
N VAL A 38 -15.07 -5.22 11.87
CA VAL A 38 -13.86 -4.60 12.40
C VAL A 38 -13.34 -5.39 13.59
N THR A 39 -12.02 -5.56 13.67
CA THR A 39 -11.36 -6.17 14.83
C THR A 39 -10.31 -5.21 15.39
N LEU A 40 -10.44 -4.88 16.68
CA LEU A 40 -9.39 -4.26 17.48
C LEU A 40 -8.75 -5.35 18.34
N GLY A 41 -7.74 -6.03 17.77
CA GLY A 41 -7.17 -7.27 18.28
C GLY A 41 -5.80 -7.08 18.92
N GLY A 42 -5.47 -7.99 19.85
CA GLY A 42 -4.12 -8.10 20.41
C GLY A 42 -3.23 -9.04 19.59
N THR A 43 -1.92 -8.86 19.69
CA THR A 43 -0.91 -9.73 19.05
C THR A 43 -0.08 -10.52 20.07
N SER A 44 -0.38 -10.38 21.36
CA SER A 44 0.31 -11.10 22.43
C SER A 44 -0.65 -11.55 23.53
N TRP A 45 -0.23 -12.55 24.32
CA TRP A 45 -0.95 -13.02 25.50
C TRP A 45 -0.50 -12.34 26.80
N SER A 46 0.44 -11.41 26.73
CA SER A 46 0.92 -10.67 27.90
C SER A 46 -0.19 -9.82 28.50
N LYS A 47 -0.17 -9.67 29.83
CA LYS A 47 -1.05 -8.72 30.52
C LYS A 47 -0.57 -7.29 30.24
N GLY A 48 -1.50 -6.35 30.11
CA GLY A 48 -1.22 -4.95 29.82
C GLY A 48 -1.75 -4.51 28.45
N LYS A 49 -1.30 -3.34 27.98
CA LYS A 49 -1.72 -2.76 26.71
C LYS A 49 -1.27 -3.66 25.55
N ARG A 50 -2.20 -4.30 24.87
CA ARG A 50 -1.99 -5.20 23.75
C ARG A 50 -2.98 -5.00 22.61
N HIS A 51 -3.98 -4.14 22.80
CA HIS A 51 -4.99 -3.80 21.81
C HIS A 51 -4.84 -2.35 21.37
N PRO A 52 -5.37 -1.98 20.20
CA PRO A 52 -5.20 -0.65 19.62
C PRO A 52 -5.78 0.48 20.46
N THR A 53 -5.22 1.68 20.23
CA THR A 53 -5.83 2.96 20.61
C THR A 53 -6.27 3.70 19.36
N LEU A 54 -7.54 4.07 19.29
CA LEU A 54 -8.09 4.95 18.27
C LEU A 54 -8.26 6.34 18.85
N GLY A 55 -7.74 7.35 18.17
CA GLY A 55 -7.94 8.76 18.48
C GLY A 55 -9.36 9.21 18.21
N ARG A 56 -9.59 10.52 18.20
CA ARG A 56 -10.91 11.13 17.98
C ARG A 56 -11.24 11.18 16.50
N GLY A 57 -12.52 10.97 16.16
CA GLY A 57 -13.01 11.10 14.80
C GLY A 57 -12.38 10.11 13.80
N VAL A 58 -11.85 9.01 14.28
CA VAL A 58 -11.27 7.95 13.44
C VAL A 58 -12.36 7.19 12.71
N VAL A 59 -12.13 6.85 11.45
CA VAL A 59 -13.06 6.04 10.65
C VAL A 59 -12.40 4.71 10.28
N ILE A 60 -13.01 3.60 10.71
CA ILE A 60 -12.52 2.25 10.44
C ILE A 60 -13.46 1.55 9.48
N GLY A 61 -13.00 1.31 8.25
CA GLY A 61 -13.77 0.65 7.19
C GLY A 61 -14.12 -0.81 7.50
N ALA A 62 -15.13 -1.30 6.80
CA ALA A 62 -15.68 -2.64 7.02
C ALA A 62 -14.60 -3.73 6.90
N GLY A 63 -14.64 -4.68 7.82
CA GLY A 63 -13.71 -5.82 7.83
C GLY A 63 -12.26 -5.50 8.20
N ALA A 64 -11.89 -4.25 8.46
CA ALA A 64 -10.51 -3.89 8.82
C ALA A 64 -10.07 -4.54 10.13
N LYS A 65 -8.78 -4.88 10.21
CA LYS A 65 -8.15 -5.48 11.37
C LYS A 65 -7.03 -4.57 11.86
N ILE A 66 -7.18 -4.04 13.05
CA ILE A 66 -6.16 -3.24 13.71
C ILE A 66 -5.58 -4.12 14.83
N LEU A 67 -4.30 -4.44 14.72
CA LEU A 67 -3.69 -5.51 15.51
C LEU A 67 -2.47 -5.02 16.28
N GLY A 68 -2.46 -5.33 17.58
CA GLY A 68 -1.40 -4.96 18.52
C GLY A 68 -1.63 -3.60 19.18
N PRO A 69 -0.70 -3.16 20.03
CA PRO A 69 -0.80 -1.91 20.78
C PRO A 69 -0.44 -0.69 19.91
N VAL A 70 -1.01 -0.66 18.71
CA VAL A 70 -0.79 0.43 17.74
C VAL A 70 -1.76 1.58 17.99
N THR A 71 -1.37 2.79 17.57
CA THR A 71 -2.19 3.99 17.66
C THR A 71 -2.63 4.45 16.28
N VAL A 72 -3.94 4.60 16.13
CA VAL A 72 -4.54 5.28 14.97
C VAL A 72 -4.93 6.68 15.44
N HIS A 73 -4.18 7.69 15.02
CA HIS A 73 -4.33 9.06 15.51
C HIS A 73 -5.59 9.77 14.99
N ASP A 74 -5.88 10.95 15.58
CA ASP A 74 -7.11 11.70 15.36
C ASP A 74 -7.43 11.92 13.87
N GLY A 75 -8.67 11.70 13.49
CA GLY A 75 -9.17 11.92 12.14
C GLY A 75 -8.62 10.98 11.06
N ALA A 76 -7.79 9.99 11.43
CA ALA A 76 -7.27 9.02 10.47
C ALA A 76 -8.40 8.11 9.92
N LYS A 77 -8.19 7.59 8.71
CA LYS A 77 -9.14 6.72 8.03
C LYS A 77 -8.48 5.40 7.66
N ILE A 78 -9.13 4.31 7.97
CA ILE A 78 -8.68 2.96 7.62
C ILE A 78 -9.62 2.39 6.58
N GLY A 79 -9.08 1.99 5.45
CA GLY A 79 -9.85 1.40 4.35
C GLY A 79 -10.43 0.03 4.71
N SER A 80 -11.48 -0.37 4.00
CA SER A 80 -12.12 -1.66 4.21
C SER A 80 -11.14 -2.82 4.00
N ASN A 81 -11.24 -3.85 4.85
CA ASN A 81 -10.36 -5.02 4.86
C ASN A 81 -8.85 -4.74 5.04
N ALA A 82 -8.45 -3.53 5.39
CA ALA A 82 -7.06 -3.23 5.68
C ALA A 82 -6.58 -3.94 6.96
N VAL A 83 -5.30 -4.33 7.00
CA VAL A 83 -4.65 -4.92 8.18
C VAL A 83 -3.57 -3.98 8.70
N VAL A 84 -3.90 -3.27 9.77
CA VAL A 84 -3.02 -2.26 10.39
C VAL A 84 -2.21 -2.90 11.52
N VAL A 85 -0.90 -2.82 11.40
CA VAL A 85 0.07 -3.36 12.36
C VAL A 85 1.15 -2.34 12.75
N LYS A 86 0.95 -1.07 12.37
CA LYS A 86 1.81 0.07 12.70
C LYS A 86 0.94 1.29 12.96
N ASP A 87 1.49 2.26 13.66
CA ASP A 87 0.79 3.52 13.93
C ASP A 87 0.40 4.25 12.64
N VAL A 88 -0.77 4.90 12.68
CA VAL A 88 -1.30 5.69 11.57
C VAL A 88 -1.38 7.14 12.01
N PRO A 89 -0.69 8.06 11.32
CA PRO A 89 -0.67 9.48 11.66
C PRO A 89 -2.06 10.13 11.60
N ALA A 90 -2.21 11.25 12.30
CA ALA A 90 -3.45 12.02 12.31
C ALA A 90 -3.84 12.47 10.89
N GLY A 91 -5.13 12.33 10.56
CA GLY A 91 -5.70 12.69 9.27
C GLY A 91 -5.26 11.81 8.09
N ALA A 92 -4.34 10.87 8.29
CA ALA A 92 -3.86 10.01 7.23
C ALA A 92 -4.89 8.93 6.85
N THR A 93 -4.79 8.44 5.62
CA THR A 93 -5.56 7.28 5.16
C THR A 93 -4.63 6.08 5.00
N ALA A 94 -5.01 4.93 5.55
CA ALA A 94 -4.25 3.69 5.44
C ALA A 94 -5.11 2.59 4.79
N VAL A 95 -4.55 1.88 3.79
CA VAL A 95 -5.25 0.84 3.02
C VAL A 95 -4.35 -0.36 2.76
N GLY A 96 -4.94 -1.52 2.51
CA GLY A 96 -4.25 -2.73 2.06
C GLY A 96 -3.83 -3.69 3.16
N ILE A 97 -3.13 -4.78 2.78
CA ILE A 97 -2.67 -5.88 3.63
C ILE A 97 -1.20 -6.18 3.31
N PRO A 98 -0.23 -5.81 4.18
CA PRO A 98 -0.39 -4.92 5.33
C PRO A 98 -0.74 -3.50 4.92
N ALA A 99 -1.42 -2.76 5.81
CA ALA A 99 -1.86 -1.40 5.53
C ALA A 99 -0.67 -0.46 5.29
N ARG A 100 -0.81 0.39 4.28
CA ARG A 100 0.13 1.43 3.91
C ARG A 100 -0.59 2.77 3.86
N LEU A 101 0.13 3.83 4.18
CA LEU A 101 -0.40 5.18 4.06
C LEU A 101 -0.61 5.53 2.59
N VAL A 102 -1.76 6.10 2.28
CA VAL A 102 -2.00 6.71 0.98
C VAL A 102 -1.30 8.07 1.00
N GLU A 103 -0.34 8.27 0.11
CA GLU A 103 0.25 9.58 -0.09
C GLU A 103 -0.82 10.51 -0.66
N ASN A 104 -1.25 11.49 0.14
CA ASN A 104 -2.05 12.58 -0.36
C ASN A 104 -1.16 13.45 -1.25
N THR A 105 -1.09 13.15 -2.52
CA THR A 105 -0.74 14.17 -3.51
C THR A 105 -1.83 15.23 -3.42
N VAL A 106 -1.47 16.37 -2.85
CA VAL A 106 -2.32 17.56 -2.79
C VAL A 106 -2.62 17.98 -4.22
N GLN A 107 -3.74 17.53 -4.74
CA GLN A 107 -4.40 18.16 -5.87
C GLN A 107 -5.88 17.76 -5.92
N ASP A 108 -6.70 18.79 -5.92
CA ASP A 108 -8.11 18.89 -6.29
C ASP A 108 -9.20 18.47 -5.29
N THR A 109 -9.69 19.52 -4.61
CA THR A 109 -11.04 19.64 -4.07
C THR A 109 -12.11 19.61 -5.18
N VAL A 110 -12.21 18.52 -5.91
CA VAL A 110 -13.35 18.27 -6.79
C VAL A 110 -14.01 16.98 -6.32
N PHE A 111 -15.24 17.12 -5.80
CA PHE A 111 -16.13 15.99 -5.54
C PHE A 111 -16.30 15.18 -6.84
N ARG A 112 -15.66 14.02 -6.93
CA ARG A 112 -15.93 13.04 -7.98
C ARG A 112 -16.88 11.99 -7.44
N ALA A 113 -18.02 11.88 -8.09
CA ALA A 113 -19.00 10.86 -7.79
C ALA A 113 -18.40 9.45 -7.85
N TYR A 114 -18.85 8.62 -6.94
CA TYR A 114 -18.50 7.21 -6.79
C TYR A 114 -18.48 6.50 -8.15
N GLY A 115 -17.34 5.99 -8.58
CA GLY A 115 -17.30 4.93 -9.56
C GLY A 115 -16.37 5.04 -10.76
N ILE A 116 -15.72 6.17 -11.04
CA ILE A 116 -14.72 6.25 -12.13
C ILE A 116 -13.58 7.15 -11.67
N SER A 117 -12.47 6.55 -11.26
CA SER A 117 -11.21 7.26 -11.09
C SER A 117 -10.20 6.71 -12.09
N ASP A 118 -9.77 7.54 -13.03
CA ASP A 118 -8.60 7.28 -13.87
C ASP A 118 -7.29 7.34 -13.08
N ASP A 119 -7.37 7.50 -11.78
CA ASP A 119 -6.24 7.55 -10.87
C ASP A 119 -6.18 6.26 -10.06
N MET A 120 -5.57 5.24 -10.63
CA MET A 120 -5.20 4.05 -9.90
C MET A 120 -4.06 4.38 -8.93
N ASN A 121 -4.41 4.98 -7.81
CA ASN A 121 -3.48 5.32 -6.72
C ASN A 121 -3.11 4.09 -5.87
N ASP A 122 -3.22 2.89 -6.45
CA ASP A 122 -2.75 1.66 -5.81
C ASP A 122 -1.22 1.65 -5.83
N PRO A 123 -0.55 1.64 -4.66
CA PRO A 123 0.91 1.56 -4.59
C PRO A 123 1.49 0.35 -5.34
N MET A 124 0.74 -0.74 -5.43
CA MET A 124 1.13 -1.94 -6.17
C MET A 124 1.12 -1.67 -7.68
N VAL A 125 0.13 -0.94 -8.17
CA VAL A 125 0.01 -0.56 -9.58
C VAL A 125 1.14 0.39 -9.98
N LYS A 126 1.47 1.39 -9.16
CA LYS A 126 2.63 2.28 -9.39
C LYS A 126 3.94 1.50 -9.45
N THR A 127 4.13 0.56 -8.53
CA THR A 127 5.33 -0.30 -8.52
C THR A 127 5.38 -1.18 -9.77
N LEU A 128 4.24 -1.69 -10.22
CA LEU A 128 4.15 -2.50 -11.44
C LEU A 128 4.50 -1.69 -12.69
N TYR A 129 3.98 -0.46 -12.82
CA TYR A 129 4.33 0.42 -13.93
C TYR A 129 5.82 0.78 -13.93
N ALA A 130 6.39 1.12 -12.77
CA ALA A 130 7.82 1.39 -12.65
C ALA A 130 8.67 0.17 -13.04
N LEU A 131 8.24 -1.03 -12.69
CA LEU A 131 8.90 -2.28 -13.10
C LEU A 131 8.80 -2.51 -14.62
N ILE A 132 7.64 -2.27 -15.21
CA ILE A 132 7.44 -2.37 -16.67
C ILE A 132 8.33 -1.38 -17.41
N GLU A 133 8.40 -0.13 -16.97
CA GLU A 133 9.31 0.87 -17.56
C GLU A 133 10.77 0.46 -17.44
N HIS A 134 11.16 -0.11 -16.29
CA HIS A 134 12.52 -0.60 -16.09
C HIS A 134 12.85 -1.77 -17.02
N VAL A 135 11.95 -2.73 -17.18
CA VAL A 135 12.10 -3.87 -18.12
C VAL A 135 12.23 -3.36 -19.56
N ASN A 136 11.36 -2.46 -19.99
CA ASN A 136 11.43 -1.86 -21.33
C ASN A 136 12.77 -1.12 -21.57
N SER A 137 13.28 -0.44 -20.56
CA SER A 137 14.60 0.22 -20.61
C SER A 137 15.75 -0.78 -20.74
N LEU A 138 15.67 -1.92 -20.05
CA LEU A 138 16.66 -2.99 -20.16
C LEU A 138 16.63 -3.65 -21.54
N ASP A 139 15.46 -3.93 -22.07
CA ASP A 139 15.29 -4.50 -23.41
C ASP A 139 15.88 -3.59 -24.48
N LYS A 140 15.66 -2.27 -24.37
CA LYS A 140 16.28 -1.30 -25.30
C LYS A 140 17.80 -1.33 -25.22
N LYS A 141 18.38 -1.36 -24.03
CA LYS A 141 19.83 -1.46 -23.82
C LYS A 141 20.42 -2.77 -24.36
N ILE A 142 19.71 -3.88 -24.20
CA ILE A 142 20.13 -5.19 -24.73
C ILE A 142 20.12 -5.17 -26.25
N ASN A 143 19.07 -4.63 -26.85
CA ASN A 143 18.96 -4.55 -28.30
C ASN A 143 20.03 -3.64 -28.92
N GLU A 144 20.34 -2.49 -28.30
CA GLU A 144 21.44 -1.60 -28.71
C GLU A 144 22.81 -2.30 -28.64
N LYS A 145 23.08 -3.03 -27.56
CA LYS A 145 24.31 -3.81 -27.42
C LYS A 145 24.42 -4.93 -28.47
N ASN A 146 23.33 -5.64 -28.73
CA ASN A 146 23.29 -6.70 -29.73
C ASN A 146 23.53 -6.17 -31.15
N GLN A 147 22.95 -5.01 -31.48
CA GLN A 147 23.19 -4.34 -32.78
C GLN A 147 24.65 -3.90 -32.92
N THR A 148 25.21 -3.34 -31.86
CA THR A 148 26.62 -2.91 -31.86
C THR A 148 27.58 -4.10 -32.00
N ALA A 149 27.29 -5.20 -31.29
CA ALA A 149 28.06 -6.44 -31.40
C ALA A 149 27.94 -7.08 -32.78
N GLY A 150 26.73 -7.04 -33.36
CA GLY A 150 26.47 -7.52 -34.73
C GLY A 150 27.27 -6.75 -35.79
N LYS A 151 27.29 -5.40 -35.72
CA LYS A 151 28.09 -4.54 -36.62
C LYS A 151 29.59 -4.84 -36.51
N LYS A 152 30.10 -4.92 -35.27
CA LYS A 152 31.51 -5.21 -35.01
C LYS A 152 31.95 -6.60 -35.55
N ARG A 153 31.04 -7.56 -35.49
CA ARG A 153 31.28 -8.90 -36.05
C ARG A 153 31.31 -8.90 -37.60
N GLN A 154 30.44 -8.10 -38.21
CA GLN A 154 30.43 -7.97 -39.70
C GLN A 154 31.67 -7.25 -40.20
N GLU A 155 32.13 -6.18 -39.50
CA GLU A 155 33.36 -5.46 -39.85
C GLU A 155 34.59 -6.38 -39.73
N LEU A 156 34.70 -7.21 -38.68
CA LEU A 156 35.80 -8.17 -38.51
C LEU A 156 35.82 -9.28 -39.59
N VAL A 157 34.65 -9.67 -40.08
CA VAL A 157 34.54 -10.66 -41.17
C VAL A 157 34.95 -10.04 -42.50
N ALA A 158 34.53 -8.79 -42.79
CA ALA A 158 34.88 -8.06 -44.00
C ALA A 158 36.40 -7.82 -44.08
N GLU A 159 37.05 -7.50 -42.98
CA GLU A 159 38.50 -7.27 -42.88
C GLU A 159 39.32 -8.55 -43.16
N LYS A 160 38.82 -9.70 -42.73
CA LYS A 160 39.45 -11.00 -42.96
C LYS A 160 39.29 -11.54 -44.38
N THR A 161 38.21 -11.13 -45.09
CA THR A 161 37.95 -11.58 -46.47
C THR A 161 38.54 -10.66 -47.52
N GLY A 162 38.89 -9.40 -47.20
CA GLY A 162 39.49 -8.41 -48.12
C GLY A 162 41.02 -8.54 -48.25
N GLY A 163 41.69 -9.36 -47.47
CA GLY A 163 43.17 -9.50 -47.46
C GLY A 163 43.76 -10.59 -48.37
N SER A 164 42.94 -11.29 -49.18
CA SER A 164 43.45 -12.40 -50.03
C SER A 164 43.29 -12.14 -51.54
N GLY A 165 43.91 -11.07 -52.01
CA GLY A 165 43.90 -10.73 -53.45
C GLY A 165 45.09 -9.90 -53.84
N GLY A 166 46.30 -10.52 -53.94
CA GLY A 166 47.42 -9.71 -54.42
C GLY A 166 48.79 -10.38 -54.32
N ALA A 167 48.98 -11.54 -55.02
CA ALA A 167 50.30 -11.97 -55.43
C ALA A 167 50.15 -13.05 -56.48
N ASN A 168 50.14 -12.66 -57.76
CA ASN A 168 50.70 -13.46 -58.83
C ASN A 168 50.76 -12.62 -60.12
N SER A 169 51.91 -12.13 -60.44
CA SER A 169 52.48 -12.02 -61.81
C SER A 169 53.94 -11.64 -61.71
#